data_0bf1f46147e86ba6063781411fdf0ee4
#
_entry.id   0bf1f46147e86ba6063781411fdf0ee4
#
_cell.length_a   1.000
_cell.length_b   1.000
_cell.length_c   1.000
_cell.angle_alpha   90.00
_cell.angle_beta   90.00
_cell.angle_gamma   90.00
#
_symmetry.space_group_name_H-M   'P 1'
#
loop_
_entity.id
_entity.type
_entity.pdbx_description
1 polymer ?
#
loop_
_entity_poly.entity_id
_entity_poly.type
_entity_poly.pdbx_seq_one_letter_code
_entity_poly.pdbx_strand_id
1 'polypeptide(L)'
;MSLRQNALVLAVLVALVAILGAWSGDASLAHAWYFPLALLLLGLAYERWVVSRADLTFALESQPRGVLGRASDLHLKFQHRLNRTTQVELAPEAPAVVEIDSSIRTLEVPQEGAHTQLRIVPRRLGDHAWPSQRARIAGPLGLAWWGRRLPADFRLHVIPEHLEGAGRASGAVSAGQRARAMLGAGSEIMQLREYRPGDAQNSIDWKASARTGKLVSRDFLEDQHLEIVIAIDVGRSSALRAGALDRLGHYANLAARFAQHAVAQDDRIGLILFADRPIAAVAPDRGLNAVARIRRVLTASKPVQAESNPLTRRCAFARSCVIARSWCCSRISTT
;
A
#
# COMPACT_ATOMS: atom_id res chain seq x y z
N MET A 1 14.67 24.07 20.26
CA MET A 1 14.63 25.51 20.02
C MET A 1 15.84 25.85 19.16
N SER A 2 15.65 26.62 18.08
CA SER A 2 16.74 27.18 17.30
C SER A 2 16.43 28.66 17.09
N LEU A 3 17.45 29.50 17.29
CA LEU A 3 17.33 30.95 17.12
C LEU A 3 17.19 31.29 15.63
N ARG A 4 16.39 32.32 15.34
CA ARG A 4 16.27 32.91 14.01
C ARG A 4 17.16 34.12 13.88
N GLN A 5 17.31 34.63 12.67
CA GLN A 5 18.15 35.75 12.35
C GLN A 5 17.84 37.01 13.21
N ASN A 6 16.55 37.28 13.48
CA ASN A 6 16.15 38.41 14.32
C ASN A 6 16.68 38.31 15.76
N ALA A 7 16.70 37.12 16.35
CA ALA A 7 17.28 36.93 17.69
C ALA A 7 18.79 37.10 17.70
N LEU A 8 19.48 36.67 16.63
CA LEU A 8 20.91 36.91 16.48
C LEU A 8 21.23 38.39 16.35
N VAL A 9 20.46 39.14 15.56
CA VAL A 9 20.62 40.60 15.45
C VAL A 9 20.43 41.27 16.80
N LEU A 10 19.40 40.90 17.56
CA LEU A 10 19.21 41.46 18.91
C LEU A 10 20.35 41.06 19.87
N ALA A 11 20.84 39.82 19.80
CA ALA A 11 21.97 39.39 20.62
C ALA A 11 23.27 40.16 20.29
N VAL A 12 23.52 40.42 19.01
CA VAL A 12 24.64 41.26 18.57
C VAL A 12 24.47 42.71 19.07
N LEU A 13 23.26 43.23 19.03
CA LEU A 13 22.96 44.58 19.55
C LEU A 13 23.19 44.65 21.06
N VAL A 14 22.78 43.62 21.83
CA VAL A 14 23.09 43.53 23.28
C VAL A 14 24.60 43.55 23.52
N ALA A 15 25.35 42.73 22.75
CA ALA A 15 26.81 42.68 22.88
C ALA A 15 27.46 44.02 22.53
N LEU A 16 27.00 44.71 21.48
CA LEU A 16 27.52 46.01 21.06
C LEU A 16 27.25 47.09 22.11
N VAL A 17 26.05 47.15 22.67
CA VAL A 17 25.71 48.06 23.75
C VAL A 17 26.55 47.79 25.01
N ALA A 18 26.78 46.54 25.35
CA ALA A 18 27.62 46.13 26.48
C ALA A 18 29.08 46.57 26.30
N ILE A 19 29.63 46.40 25.09
CA ILE A 19 31.01 46.81 24.78
C ILE A 19 31.15 48.36 24.83
N LEU A 20 30.20 49.08 24.22
CA LEU A 20 30.21 50.56 24.23
C LEU A 20 30.02 51.10 25.64
N GLY A 21 29.15 50.51 26.45
CA GLY A 21 28.97 50.86 27.86
C GLY A 21 30.21 50.64 28.69
N ALA A 22 30.93 49.53 28.51
CA ALA A 22 32.16 49.25 29.20
C ALA A 22 33.30 50.21 28.81
N TRP A 23 33.26 50.73 27.58
CA TRP A 23 34.32 51.66 27.09
C TRP A 23 34.09 53.11 27.46
N SER A 24 32.82 53.50 27.72
CA SER A 24 32.44 54.88 28.03
C SER A 24 32.90 55.37 29.41
N GLY A 25 33.21 54.50 30.34
CA GLY A 25 33.58 54.81 31.71
C GLY A 25 32.45 55.34 32.61
N ASP A 26 31.26 55.53 32.05
CA ASP A 26 30.05 56.01 32.76
C ASP A 26 29.27 54.85 33.39
N ALA A 27 29.06 54.86 34.71
CA ALA A 27 28.36 53.83 35.45
C ALA A 27 26.89 53.64 34.96
N SER A 28 26.23 54.66 34.45
CA SER A 28 24.88 54.57 33.89
C SER A 28 24.84 53.87 32.55
N LEU A 29 25.80 54.09 31.68
CA LEU A 29 25.94 53.46 30.37
C LEU A 29 26.46 52.02 30.48
N ALA A 30 27.28 51.73 31.50
CA ALA A 30 27.76 50.38 31.78
C ALA A 30 26.63 49.36 32.03
N HIS A 31 25.44 49.81 32.45
CA HIS A 31 24.28 48.95 32.71
C HIS A 31 23.19 49.02 31.59
N ALA A 32 23.38 49.83 30.56
CA ALA A 32 22.36 50.03 29.48
C ALA A 32 22.06 48.74 28.71
N TRP A 33 22.98 47.79 28.64
CA TRP A 33 22.78 46.51 27.96
C TRP A 33 21.70 45.62 28.60
N TYR A 34 21.31 45.89 29.87
CA TYR A 34 20.21 45.16 30.49
C TYR A 34 18.88 45.34 29.75
N PHE A 35 18.63 46.51 29.17
CA PHE A 35 17.39 46.83 28.44
C PHE A 35 17.18 45.92 27.21
N PRO A 36 18.09 45.88 26.24
CA PRO A 36 17.93 45.02 25.07
C PRO A 36 18.01 43.52 25.45
N LEU A 37 18.74 43.14 26.49
CA LEU A 37 18.72 41.78 27.01
C LEU A 37 17.36 41.40 27.59
N ALA A 38 16.78 42.29 28.44
CA ALA A 38 15.45 42.07 29.01
C ALA A 38 14.38 41.96 27.90
N LEU A 39 14.47 42.81 26.87
CA LEU A 39 13.56 42.76 25.72
C LEU A 39 13.68 41.44 24.97
N LEU A 40 14.89 40.91 24.74
CA LEU A 40 15.13 39.62 24.11
C LEU A 40 14.53 38.49 24.94
N LEU A 41 14.80 38.47 26.24
CA LEU A 41 14.30 37.41 27.14
C LEU A 41 12.76 37.44 27.26
N LEU A 42 12.16 38.62 27.42
CA LEU A 42 10.71 38.79 27.43
C LEU A 42 10.09 38.39 26.09
N GLY A 43 10.73 38.75 24.98
CA GLY A 43 10.29 38.34 23.64
C GLY A 43 10.29 36.84 23.46
N LEU A 44 11.35 36.15 23.89
CA LEU A 44 11.43 34.67 23.84
C LEU A 44 10.42 34.03 24.80
N ALA A 45 10.22 34.58 25.99
CA ALA A 45 9.21 34.07 26.93
C ALA A 45 7.79 34.21 26.36
N TYR A 46 7.50 35.37 25.75
CA TYR A 46 6.24 35.62 25.06
C TYR A 46 6.03 34.67 23.90
N GLU A 47 7.04 34.46 23.04
CA GLU A 47 6.94 33.48 21.95
C GLU A 47 6.65 32.08 22.47
N ARG A 48 7.39 31.64 23.50
CA ARG A 48 7.17 30.33 24.12
C ARG A 48 5.73 30.19 24.64
N TRP A 49 5.23 31.22 25.28
CA TRP A 49 3.86 31.21 25.82
C TRP A 49 2.81 31.15 24.69
N VAL A 50 2.96 31.92 23.62
CA VAL A 50 2.06 31.90 22.46
C VAL A 50 2.12 30.54 21.76
N VAL A 51 3.32 30.02 21.46
CA VAL A 51 3.48 28.76 20.77
C VAL A 51 3.01 27.58 21.65
N SER A 52 3.12 27.68 22.99
CA SER A 52 2.57 26.64 23.87
C SER A 52 1.06 26.48 23.71
N ARG A 53 0.35 27.52 23.35
CA ARG A 53 -1.10 27.55 23.08
C ARG A 53 -1.49 27.31 21.63
N ALA A 54 -0.54 27.14 20.75
CA ALA A 54 -0.79 26.99 19.31
C ALA A 54 -1.59 25.74 18.94
N ASP A 55 -1.56 24.71 19.81
CA ASP A 55 -2.27 23.42 19.64
C ASP A 55 -2.25 22.94 18.18
N LEU A 56 -1.01 22.83 17.64
CA LEU A 56 -0.80 22.39 16.26
C LEU A 56 -1.16 20.92 16.16
N THR A 57 -2.13 20.61 15.32
CA THR A 57 -2.57 19.24 15.01
C THR A 57 -2.42 18.98 13.51
N PHE A 58 -2.24 17.73 13.15
CA PHE A 58 -2.35 17.32 11.78
C PHE A 58 -3.32 16.14 11.66
N ALA A 59 -4.09 16.15 10.61
CA ALA A 59 -5.05 15.10 10.30
C ALA A 59 -4.88 14.63 8.86
N LEU A 60 -5.29 13.41 8.61
CA LEU A 60 -5.36 12.86 7.27
C LEU A 60 -6.73 13.19 6.66
N GLU A 61 -6.76 13.62 5.39
CA GLU A 61 -8.00 13.92 4.69
C GLU A 61 -8.70 12.68 4.14
N SER A 62 -7.93 11.62 3.86
CA SER A 62 -8.45 10.40 3.26
C SER A 62 -7.92 9.17 3.98
N GLN A 63 -8.56 8.02 3.78
CA GLN A 63 -8.04 6.78 4.33
C GLN A 63 -6.63 6.50 3.79
N PRO A 64 -5.64 6.27 4.68
CA PRO A 64 -4.25 6.08 4.28
C PRO A 64 -4.07 4.70 3.65
N ARG A 65 -4.24 4.63 2.33
CA ARG A 65 -4.02 3.42 1.54
C ARG A 65 -2.79 3.62 0.67
N GLY A 66 -1.89 2.66 0.70
CA GLY A 66 -0.72 2.60 -0.17
C GLY A 66 -0.75 1.36 -1.03
N VAL A 67 -0.25 1.47 -2.26
CA VAL A 67 -0.03 0.34 -3.16
C VAL A 67 1.43 -0.05 -3.08
N LEU A 68 1.70 -1.32 -2.85
CA LEU A 68 3.05 -1.84 -2.68
C LEU A 68 3.95 -1.52 -3.90
N GLY A 69 5.08 -0.84 -3.65
CA GLY A 69 6.05 -0.49 -4.68
C GLY A 69 5.65 0.67 -5.59
N ARG A 70 4.47 1.24 -5.44
CA ARG A 70 3.98 2.38 -6.24
C ARG A 70 3.97 3.66 -5.41
N ALA A 71 4.35 4.77 -6.03
CA ALA A 71 4.23 6.07 -5.40
C ALA A 71 2.76 6.44 -5.21
N SER A 72 2.43 6.91 -4.02
CA SER A 72 1.09 7.40 -3.66
C SER A 72 1.25 8.72 -2.91
N ASP A 73 0.30 9.62 -3.06
CA ASP A 73 0.31 10.90 -2.37
C ASP A 73 -0.59 10.84 -1.14
N LEU A 74 -0.02 11.20 0.02
CA LEU A 74 -0.71 11.28 1.29
C LEU A 74 -1.09 12.73 1.55
N HIS A 75 -2.38 13.01 1.60
CA HIS A 75 -2.90 14.36 1.84
C HIS A 75 -3.00 14.63 3.33
N LEU A 76 -2.19 15.56 3.81
CA LEU A 76 -2.11 15.96 5.21
C LEU A 76 -2.69 17.37 5.37
N LYS A 77 -3.57 17.54 6.33
CA LYS A 77 -4.13 18.83 6.72
C LYS A 77 -3.55 19.24 8.06
N PHE A 78 -2.93 20.42 8.10
CA PHE A 78 -2.43 21.04 9.31
C PHE A 78 -3.39 22.10 9.80
N GLN A 79 -3.65 22.12 11.10
CA GLN A 79 -4.50 23.13 11.75
C GLN A 79 -3.86 23.59 13.04
N HIS A 80 -4.07 24.85 13.38
CA HIS A 80 -3.66 25.44 14.66
C HIS A 80 -4.72 26.42 15.18
N ARG A 81 -4.65 26.71 16.49
CA ARG A 81 -5.60 27.62 17.14
C ARG A 81 -5.14 29.07 17.24
N LEU A 82 -4.05 29.47 16.58
CA LEU A 82 -3.60 30.83 16.60
C LEU A 82 -4.39 31.69 15.60
N ASN A 83 -4.75 32.88 16.00
CA ASN A 83 -5.50 33.84 15.15
C ASN A 83 -4.56 34.62 14.18
N ARG A 84 -3.67 33.89 13.50
CA ARG A 84 -2.74 34.45 12.52
C ARG A 84 -2.09 33.36 11.70
N THR A 85 -1.59 33.71 10.52
CA THR A 85 -0.74 32.83 9.70
C THR A 85 0.57 32.50 10.42
N THR A 86 0.95 31.24 10.47
CA THR A 86 2.16 30.80 11.16
C THR A 86 2.99 29.93 10.23
N GLN A 87 4.30 30.15 10.21
CA GLN A 87 5.24 29.30 9.46
C GLN A 87 5.53 28.04 10.27
N VAL A 88 5.37 26.89 9.62
CA VAL A 88 5.65 25.57 10.19
C VAL A 88 6.65 24.87 9.29
N GLU A 89 7.77 24.43 9.88
CA GLU A 89 8.70 23.52 9.22
C GLU A 89 8.35 22.10 9.62
N LEU A 90 8.09 21.26 8.64
CA LEU A 90 7.84 19.83 8.80
C LEU A 90 9.09 19.05 8.38
N ALA A 91 9.61 18.22 9.28
CA ALA A 91 10.56 17.18 8.96
C ALA A 91 9.79 15.85 8.91
N PRO A 92 9.37 15.39 7.71
CA PRO A 92 8.51 14.22 7.58
C PRO A 92 9.27 12.97 8.02
N GLU A 93 8.62 12.17 8.88
CA GLU A 93 9.09 10.86 9.31
C GLU A 93 8.13 9.79 8.83
N ALA A 94 8.64 8.65 8.38
CA ALA A 94 7.84 7.51 7.98
C ALA A 94 8.32 6.23 8.67
N PRO A 95 7.49 5.19 8.71
CA PRO A 95 7.93 3.86 9.11
C PRO A 95 9.09 3.39 8.22
N ALA A 96 10.03 2.60 8.77
CA ALA A 96 11.21 2.10 8.03
C ALA A 96 10.88 1.30 6.74
N VAL A 97 9.61 0.91 6.60
CA VAL A 97 9.09 0.16 5.45
C VAL A 97 8.50 1.04 4.36
N VAL A 98 8.52 2.35 4.54
CA VAL A 98 7.97 3.34 3.61
C VAL A 98 9.07 4.33 3.25
N GLU A 99 9.35 4.47 1.97
CA GLU A 99 10.21 5.56 1.49
C GLU A 99 9.41 6.83 1.32
N ILE A 100 9.97 7.92 1.82
CA ILE A 100 9.42 9.26 1.67
C ILE A 100 10.50 10.22 1.21
N ASP A 101 10.08 11.32 0.63
CA ASP A 101 10.95 12.49 0.47
C ASP A 101 11.10 13.16 1.85
N SER A 102 12.28 12.96 2.47
CA SER A 102 12.62 13.48 3.79
C SER A 102 13.04 14.95 3.79
N SER A 103 12.87 15.66 2.67
CA SER A 103 13.18 17.09 2.60
C SER A 103 12.32 17.88 3.59
N ILE A 104 12.98 18.80 4.32
CA ILE A 104 12.29 19.72 5.23
C ILE A 104 11.40 20.65 4.40
N ARG A 105 10.13 20.68 4.73
CA ARG A 105 9.14 21.53 4.04
C ARG A 105 8.70 22.66 4.93
N THR A 106 8.82 23.87 4.43
CA THR A 106 8.27 25.06 5.09
C THR A 106 6.86 25.31 4.56
N LEU A 107 5.90 25.33 5.45
CA LEU A 107 4.49 25.54 5.16
C LEU A 107 4.03 26.81 5.85
N GLU A 108 3.28 27.63 5.15
CA GLU A 108 2.53 28.72 5.75
C GLU A 108 1.14 28.19 6.08
N VAL A 109 0.83 28.13 7.37
CA VAL A 109 -0.44 27.62 7.86
C VAL A 109 -1.29 28.82 8.27
N PRO A 110 -2.31 29.19 7.47
CA PRO A 110 -3.30 30.18 7.86
C PRO A 110 -4.24 29.62 8.95
N GLN A 111 -5.12 30.48 9.48
CA GLN A 111 -6.08 30.08 10.52
C GLN A 111 -7.03 28.97 10.06
N GLU A 112 -7.36 28.93 8.78
CA GLU A 112 -8.24 27.90 8.17
C GLU A 112 -7.55 26.54 8.02
N GLY A 113 -6.22 26.49 8.20
CA GLY A 113 -5.37 25.33 8.00
C GLY A 113 -4.65 25.33 6.65
N ALA A 114 -3.67 24.45 6.52
CA ALA A 114 -2.91 24.26 5.29
C ALA A 114 -2.93 22.77 4.88
N HIS A 115 -2.96 22.55 3.58
CA HIS A 115 -2.89 21.21 2.98
C HIS A 115 -1.49 20.99 2.42
N THR A 116 -0.96 19.81 2.64
CA THR A 116 0.29 19.38 2.01
C THR A 116 0.19 17.95 1.52
N GLN A 117 0.97 17.63 0.51
CA GLN A 117 1.04 16.30 -0.06
C GLN A 117 2.40 15.70 0.28
N LEU A 118 2.40 14.50 0.83
CA LEU A 118 3.60 13.73 1.09
C LEU A 118 3.63 12.51 0.17
N ARG A 119 4.58 12.49 -0.75
CA ARG A 119 4.78 11.36 -1.65
C ARG A 119 5.43 10.21 -0.90
N ILE A 120 4.77 9.06 -0.90
CA ILE A 120 5.20 7.85 -0.21
C ILE A 120 5.34 6.69 -1.18
N VAL A 121 6.31 5.80 -0.93
CA VAL A 121 6.47 4.54 -1.65
C VAL A 121 6.56 3.40 -0.64
N PRO A 122 5.46 2.67 -0.39
CA PRO A 122 5.46 1.54 0.52
C PRO A 122 6.30 0.38 -0.02
N ARG A 123 7.10 -0.23 0.86
CA ARG A 123 8.02 -1.33 0.52
C ARG A 123 7.61 -2.69 1.10
N ARG A 124 6.66 -2.71 2.03
CA ARG A 124 6.11 -3.94 2.63
C ARG A 124 4.61 -3.87 2.77
N LEU A 125 3.98 -5.03 2.66
CA LEU A 125 2.54 -5.22 2.86
C LEU A 125 2.13 -5.06 4.32
N GLY A 126 0.85 -4.81 4.55
CA GLY A 126 0.21 -4.82 5.86
C GLY A 126 -0.08 -3.44 6.42
N ASP A 127 -0.39 -3.42 7.72
CA ASP A 127 -0.74 -2.22 8.45
C ASP A 127 0.49 -1.68 9.20
N HIS A 128 0.89 -0.48 8.85
CA HIS A 128 2.04 0.18 9.46
C HIS A 128 1.58 1.41 10.23
N ALA A 129 1.87 1.43 11.54
CA ALA A 129 1.62 2.60 12.37
C ALA A 129 2.53 3.75 11.89
N TRP A 130 1.94 4.93 11.73
CA TRP A 130 2.69 6.10 11.32
C TRP A 130 3.39 6.71 12.55
N PRO A 131 4.69 7.09 12.46
CA PRO A 131 5.40 7.69 13.59
C PRO A 131 4.95 9.12 13.84
N SER A 132 5.18 9.60 15.07
CA SER A 132 4.97 11.02 15.39
C SER A 132 5.87 11.90 14.51
N GLN A 133 5.31 13.01 14.01
CA GLN A 133 6.00 13.92 13.12
C GLN A 133 6.75 14.98 13.91
N ARG A 134 7.94 15.36 13.43
CA ARG A 134 8.66 16.49 13.99
C ARG A 134 8.30 17.75 13.21
N ALA A 135 7.76 18.74 13.92
CA ALA A 135 7.47 20.05 13.37
C ALA A 135 8.16 21.13 14.19
N ARG A 136 8.48 22.24 13.54
CA ARG A 136 8.94 23.47 14.18
C ARG A 136 7.99 24.59 13.81
N ILE A 137 7.57 25.37 14.81
CA ILE A 137 6.67 26.51 14.64
C ILE A 137 7.49 27.78 14.80
N ALA A 138 7.35 28.72 13.88
CA ALA A 138 7.94 30.03 14.02
C ALA A 138 7.24 30.82 15.12
N GLY A 139 8.01 31.42 16.01
CA GLY A 139 7.48 32.35 16.99
C GLY A 139 6.94 33.62 16.35
N PRO A 140 6.02 34.34 17.05
CA PRO A 140 5.35 35.53 16.54
C PRO A 140 6.25 36.72 16.21
N LEU A 141 7.32 36.85 16.95
CA LEU A 141 8.29 37.91 16.75
C LEU A 141 9.43 37.48 15.82
N GLY A 142 9.42 36.23 15.40
CA GLY A 142 10.47 35.65 14.55
C GLY A 142 11.80 35.50 15.24
N LEU A 143 11.81 35.37 16.58
CA LEU A 143 13.03 35.19 17.37
C LEU A 143 13.52 33.77 17.37
N ALA A 144 12.61 32.80 17.44
CA ALA A 144 12.98 31.38 17.52
C ALA A 144 12.02 30.46 16.78
N TRP A 145 12.57 29.27 16.44
CA TRP A 145 11.81 28.11 16.03
C TRP A 145 11.57 27.20 17.26
N TRP A 146 10.31 26.84 17.46
CA TRP A 146 9.88 26.03 18.59
C TRP A 146 9.52 24.62 18.12
N GLY A 147 10.30 23.63 18.54
CA GLY A 147 10.07 22.22 18.17
C GLY A 147 8.83 21.65 18.86
N ARG A 148 8.04 20.92 18.09
CA ARG A 148 6.87 20.16 18.55
C ARG A 148 6.91 18.76 17.96
N ARG A 149 6.41 17.79 18.72
CA ARG A 149 6.09 16.45 18.20
C ARG A 149 4.58 16.35 18.04
N LEU A 150 4.16 16.00 16.85
CA LEU A 150 2.76 15.84 16.50
C LEU A 150 2.46 14.33 16.47
N PRO A 151 1.57 13.83 17.35
CA PRO A 151 1.18 12.43 17.32
C PRO A 151 0.46 12.11 16.01
N ALA A 152 0.68 10.92 15.49
CA ALA A 152 0.00 10.40 14.31
C ALA A 152 -0.87 9.21 14.72
N ASP A 153 -2.18 9.40 14.75
CA ASP A 153 -3.13 8.36 15.16
C ASP A 153 -3.72 7.61 13.95
N PHE A 154 -2.90 7.34 12.94
CA PHE A 154 -3.33 6.59 11.78
C PHE A 154 -2.37 5.47 11.41
N ARG A 155 -2.90 4.49 10.70
CA ARG A 155 -2.13 3.38 10.14
C ARG A 155 -2.21 3.40 8.63
N LEU A 156 -1.07 3.32 7.97
CA LEU A 156 -1.00 3.14 6.53
C LEU A 156 -1.32 1.68 6.19
N HIS A 157 -2.39 1.47 5.44
CA HIS A 157 -2.79 0.16 4.96
C HIS A 157 -2.19 -0.09 3.56
N VAL A 158 -1.19 -0.97 3.48
CA VAL A 158 -0.49 -1.28 2.22
C VAL A 158 -1.05 -2.55 1.61
N ILE A 159 -1.60 -2.41 0.42
CA ILE A 159 -2.19 -3.51 -0.35
C ILE A 159 -1.27 -3.90 -1.53
N PRO A 160 -1.34 -5.16 -2.02
CA PRO A 160 -0.62 -5.53 -3.23
C PRO A 160 -1.13 -4.74 -4.43
N GLU A 161 -0.25 -4.53 -5.40
CA GLU A 161 -0.58 -3.83 -6.62
C GLU A 161 -1.71 -4.55 -7.37
N HIS A 162 -2.67 -3.78 -7.85
CA HIS A 162 -3.77 -4.27 -8.67
C HIS A 162 -3.80 -3.49 -9.99
N LEU A 163 -4.26 -4.12 -11.02
CA LEU A 163 -4.50 -3.43 -12.28
C LEU A 163 -5.74 -2.55 -12.11
N GLU A 164 -5.53 -1.24 -12.02
CA GLU A 164 -6.63 -0.28 -12.06
C GLU A 164 -7.28 -0.38 -13.45
N GLY A 165 -8.56 -0.71 -13.50
CA GLY A 165 -9.32 -0.75 -14.76
C GLY A 165 -9.50 -2.14 -15.40
N ALA A 166 -9.12 -3.23 -14.74
CA ALA A 166 -9.42 -4.58 -15.25
C ALA A 166 -10.94 -4.82 -15.47
N GLY A 167 -11.79 -4.00 -14.84
CA GLY A 167 -13.24 -4.01 -15.10
C GLY A 167 -13.67 -3.24 -16.36
N ARG A 168 -12.78 -2.45 -16.99
CA ARG A 168 -13.08 -1.66 -18.19
C ARG A 168 -12.26 -2.08 -19.43
N ALA A 169 -11.23 -2.89 -19.27
CA ALA A 169 -10.46 -3.46 -20.39
C ALA A 169 -11.20 -4.63 -21.09
N SER A 170 -12.46 -4.85 -20.75
CA SER A 170 -13.34 -5.85 -21.35
C SER A 170 -13.66 -5.59 -22.84
N GLY A 171 -13.14 -4.52 -23.42
CA GLY A 171 -13.39 -4.19 -24.83
C GLY A 171 -12.24 -4.46 -25.81
N ALA A 172 -11.03 -4.80 -25.33
CA ALA A 172 -9.85 -4.82 -26.21
C ALA A 172 -9.00 -6.10 -26.18
N VAL A 173 -9.30 -7.07 -25.33
CA VAL A 173 -8.60 -8.37 -25.31
C VAL A 173 -9.58 -9.52 -25.16
N SER A 174 -10.62 -9.55 -25.95
CA SER A 174 -11.30 -10.82 -26.29
C SER A 174 -10.55 -11.58 -27.41
N ALA A 175 -9.28 -11.29 -27.59
CA ALA A 175 -8.39 -12.06 -28.46
C ALA A 175 -7.73 -13.17 -27.66
N GLY A 176 -8.50 -14.13 -27.18
CA GLY A 176 -7.94 -15.28 -26.53
C GLY A 176 -8.89 -16.05 -25.63
N GLN A 177 -10.17 -16.10 -25.91
CA GLN A 177 -10.89 -17.35 -25.69
C GLN A 177 -10.12 -18.42 -26.50
N ARG A 178 -9.05 -18.90 -25.91
CA ARG A 178 -8.51 -20.20 -26.26
C ARG A 178 -9.51 -21.21 -25.73
N ALA A 179 -10.66 -21.26 -26.40
CA ALA A 179 -11.41 -22.49 -26.45
C ALA A 179 -10.37 -23.52 -26.89
N ARG A 180 -9.75 -24.22 -25.95
CA ARG A 180 -9.14 -25.50 -26.28
C ARG A 180 -10.32 -26.29 -26.76
N ALA A 181 -10.38 -26.41 -28.11
CA ALA A 181 -11.38 -27.15 -28.80
C ALA A 181 -11.25 -28.62 -28.37
N MET A 182 -11.79 -28.94 -27.21
CA MET A 182 -12.06 -30.32 -26.82
C MET A 182 -13.54 -30.55 -27.11
N LEU A 183 -13.80 -31.59 -27.85
CA LEU A 183 -15.14 -32.14 -28.07
C LEU A 183 -15.76 -32.39 -26.69
N GLY A 184 -16.84 -31.68 -26.34
CA GLY A 184 -17.49 -31.79 -25.04
C GLY A 184 -18.97 -31.38 -25.08
N ALA A 185 -19.57 -31.22 -23.92
CA ALA A 185 -20.99 -30.96 -23.73
C ALA A 185 -21.34 -29.45 -23.62
N GLY A 186 -20.56 -28.56 -24.27
CA GLY A 186 -20.81 -27.11 -24.23
C GLY A 186 -22.01 -26.65 -25.04
N SER A 187 -22.24 -25.34 -25.05
CA SER A 187 -23.39 -24.73 -25.75
C SER A 187 -23.05 -24.17 -27.13
N GLU A 188 -21.77 -23.92 -27.43
CA GLU A 188 -21.32 -23.39 -28.72
C GLU A 188 -21.00 -24.51 -29.70
N ILE A 189 -21.53 -24.40 -30.92
CA ILE A 189 -21.28 -25.37 -32.00
C ILE A 189 -19.92 -25.09 -32.62
N MET A 190 -18.98 -26.03 -32.48
CA MET A 190 -17.64 -25.95 -33.04
C MET A 190 -17.64 -26.26 -34.53
N GLN A 191 -18.23 -27.38 -34.90
CA GLN A 191 -18.31 -27.87 -36.29
C GLN A 191 -19.46 -28.83 -36.51
N LEU A 192 -19.83 -29.00 -37.76
CA LEU A 192 -20.74 -30.02 -38.24
C LEU A 192 -19.92 -31.13 -38.89
N ARG A 193 -20.07 -32.39 -38.49
CA ARG A 193 -19.42 -33.53 -39.10
C ARG A 193 -20.42 -34.64 -39.39
N GLU A 194 -20.03 -35.57 -40.22
CA GLU A 194 -20.83 -36.77 -40.49
C GLU A 194 -20.98 -37.61 -39.22
N TYR A 195 -22.23 -38.05 -38.93
CA TYR A 195 -22.56 -38.87 -37.75
C TYR A 195 -21.73 -40.19 -37.75
N ARG A 196 -21.23 -40.57 -36.62
CA ARG A 196 -20.54 -41.83 -36.38
C ARG A 196 -21.33 -42.68 -35.41
N PRO A 197 -21.38 -44.05 -35.63
CA PRO A 197 -21.98 -44.92 -34.63
C PRO A 197 -21.36 -44.72 -33.26
N GLY A 198 -22.20 -44.43 -32.26
CA GLY A 198 -21.77 -44.09 -30.90
C GLY A 198 -21.93 -42.62 -30.53
N ASP A 199 -22.17 -41.72 -31.47
CA ASP A 199 -22.50 -40.35 -31.17
C ASP A 199 -23.88 -40.26 -30.47
N ALA A 200 -23.99 -39.31 -29.53
CA ALA A 200 -25.24 -39.08 -28.81
C ALA A 200 -26.35 -38.59 -29.76
N GLN A 201 -27.54 -39.12 -29.64
CA GLN A 201 -28.67 -38.78 -30.52
C GLN A 201 -29.07 -37.29 -30.43
N ASN A 202 -28.86 -36.67 -29.28
CA ASN A 202 -29.13 -35.24 -29.08
C ASN A 202 -28.11 -34.30 -29.79
N SER A 203 -26.99 -34.83 -30.27
CA SER A 203 -26.00 -34.06 -31.04
C SER A 203 -26.35 -34.02 -32.54
N ILE A 204 -27.36 -34.78 -33.02
CA ILE A 204 -27.73 -34.82 -34.44
C ILE A 204 -28.40 -33.49 -34.84
N ASP A 205 -27.86 -32.88 -35.93
CA ASP A 205 -28.51 -31.73 -36.57
C ASP A 205 -29.48 -32.22 -37.62
N TRP A 206 -30.74 -32.37 -37.22
CA TRP A 206 -31.81 -32.82 -38.14
C TRP A 206 -32.00 -31.91 -39.33
N LYS A 207 -31.80 -30.60 -39.18
CA LYS A 207 -31.91 -29.63 -40.24
C LYS A 207 -30.81 -29.74 -41.30
N ALA A 208 -29.57 -29.90 -40.86
CA ALA A 208 -28.44 -30.15 -41.75
C ALA A 208 -28.54 -31.54 -42.40
N SER A 209 -28.94 -32.56 -41.66
CA SER A 209 -29.12 -33.92 -42.15
C SER A 209 -30.17 -34.02 -43.24
N ALA A 210 -31.33 -33.31 -43.09
CA ALA A 210 -32.38 -33.27 -44.09
C ALA A 210 -31.94 -32.60 -45.41
N ARG A 211 -31.00 -31.63 -45.35
CA ARG A 211 -30.47 -30.96 -46.53
C ARG A 211 -29.41 -31.75 -47.28
N THR A 212 -28.58 -32.49 -46.54
CA THR A 212 -27.43 -33.22 -47.12
C THR A 212 -27.77 -34.66 -47.47
N GLY A 213 -28.92 -35.18 -47.02
CA GLY A 213 -29.31 -36.59 -47.18
C GLY A 213 -28.47 -37.58 -46.36
N LYS A 214 -27.60 -37.07 -45.46
CA LYS A 214 -26.76 -37.88 -44.58
C LYS A 214 -26.93 -37.38 -43.15
N LEU A 215 -26.78 -38.27 -42.16
CA LEU A 215 -26.80 -37.88 -40.76
C LEU A 215 -25.59 -37.02 -40.43
N VAL A 216 -25.85 -35.83 -39.91
CA VAL A 216 -24.83 -34.84 -39.48
C VAL A 216 -24.93 -34.62 -37.99
N SER A 217 -23.80 -34.72 -37.30
CA SER A 217 -23.66 -34.44 -35.87
C SER A 217 -23.02 -33.10 -35.62
N ARG A 218 -23.44 -32.44 -34.55
CA ARG A 218 -22.85 -31.19 -34.04
C ARG A 218 -21.80 -31.53 -33.00
N ASP A 219 -20.60 -31.04 -33.18
CA ASP A 219 -19.58 -31.02 -32.15
C ASP A 219 -19.67 -29.71 -31.41
N PHE A 220 -19.77 -29.80 -30.08
CA PHE A 220 -19.85 -28.64 -29.21
C PHE A 220 -18.50 -28.32 -28.59
N LEU A 221 -18.22 -27.01 -28.40
CA LEU A 221 -17.11 -26.53 -27.61
C LEU A 221 -17.46 -26.70 -26.14
N GLU A 222 -16.56 -27.29 -25.38
CA GLU A 222 -16.67 -27.32 -23.91
C GLU A 222 -16.05 -26.07 -23.33
N ASP A 223 -16.86 -25.28 -22.59
CA ASP A 223 -16.38 -24.16 -21.80
C ASP A 223 -15.56 -24.69 -20.62
N GLN A 224 -14.25 -24.82 -20.81
CA GLN A 224 -13.34 -25.26 -19.76
C GLN A 224 -12.95 -24.09 -18.87
N HIS A 225 -13.54 -24.03 -17.69
CA HIS A 225 -13.06 -23.16 -16.62
C HIS A 225 -11.90 -23.82 -15.88
N LEU A 226 -10.77 -23.14 -15.81
CA LEU A 226 -9.62 -23.62 -15.09
C LEU A 226 -9.78 -23.42 -13.58
N GLU A 227 -9.29 -24.37 -12.81
CA GLU A 227 -9.12 -24.22 -11.36
C GLU A 227 -7.64 -23.97 -11.06
N ILE A 228 -7.32 -22.73 -10.72
CA ILE A 228 -5.95 -22.25 -10.52
C ILE A 228 -5.72 -22.05 -9.04
N VAL A 229 -4.66 -22.66 -8.48
CA VAL A 229 -4.24 -22.43 -7.11
C VAL A 229 -2.82 -21.87 -7.10
N ILE A 230 -2.68 -20.64 -6.59
CA ILE A 230 -1.39 -19.98 -6.42
C ILE A 230 -0.80 -20.40 -5.08
N ALA A 231 0.41 -20.93 -5.07
CA ALA A 231 1.14 -21.28 -3.86
C ALA A 231 2.33 -20.33 -3.67
N ILE A 232 2.36 -19.60 -2.55
CA ILE A 232 3.41 -18.64 -2.23
C ILE A 232 4.17 -19.11 -1.00
N ASP A 233 5.48 -19.15 -1.11
CA ASP A 233 6.39 -19.36 -0.01
C ASP A 233 6.54 -18.07 0.79
N VAL A 234 6.20 -18.13 2.09
CA VAL A 234 6.37 -17.03 3.05
C VAL A 234 7.44 -17.34 4.10
N GLY A 235 8.27 -18.35 3.88
CA GLY A 235 9.39 -18.69 4.75
C GLY A 235 10.49 -17.62 4.78
N ARG A 236 11.58 -17.91 5.50
CA ARG A 236 12.69 -16.97 5.74
C ARG A 236 13.26 -16.36 4.44
N SER A 237 13.34 -17.15 3.37
CA SER A 237 13.83 -16.70 2.06
C SER A 237 12.98 -15.60 1.42
N SER A 238 11.70 -15.53 1.77
CA SER A 238 10.76 -14.54 1.24
C SER A 238 11.01 -13.11 1.76
N ALA A 239 11.72 -12.97 2.89
CA ALA A 239 12.14 -11.69 3.44
C ALA A 239 13.36 -11.06 2.73
N LEU A 240 14.03 -11.82 1.87
CA LEU A 240 15.20 -11.32 1.16
C LEU A 240 14.82 -10.20 0.19
N ARG A 241 15.59 -9.12 0.19
CA ARG A 241 15.42 -8.02 -0.73
C ARG A 241 15.71 -8.45 -2.17
N ALA A 242 14.80 -8.09 -3.07
CA ALA A 242 14.93 -8.28 -4.51
C ALA A 242 14.63 -6.94 -5.20
N GLY A 243 15.65 -6.10 -5.34
CA GLY A 243 15.49 -4.74 -5.84
C GLY A 243 14.77 -3.83 -4.84
N ALA A 244 13.68 -3.22 -5.28
CA ALA A 244 12.91 -2.26 -4.50
C ALA A 244 12.03 -2.90 -3.41
N LEU A 245 11.62 -4.14 -3.59
CA LEU A 245 10.75 -4.89 -2.67
C LEU A 245 11.48 -6.11 -2.11
N ASP A 246 10.86 -6.74 -1.11
CA ASP A 246 11.22 -8.10 -0.73
C ASP A 246 10.59 -9.13 -1.70
N ARG A 247 11.05 -10.37 -1.65
CA ARG A 247 10.51 -11.45 -2.52
C ARG A 247 9.03 -11.67 -2.29
N LEU A 248 8.58 -11.61 -1.04
CA LEU A 248 7.16 -11.74 -0.71
C LEU A 248 6.32 -10.66 -1.39
N GLY A 249 6.79 -9.42 -1.39
CA GLY A 249 6.11 -8.32 -2.07
C GLY A 249 5.97 -8.53 -3.57
N HIS A 250 7.03 -9.01 -4.23
CA HIS A 250 6.96 -9.35 -5.65
C HIS A 250 5.96 -10.47 -5.93
N TYR A 251 6.00 -11.55 -5.13
CA TYR A 251 5.05 -12.67 -5.29
C TYR A 251 3.62 -12.24 -5.01
N ALA A 252 3.38 -11.39 -4.02
CA ALA A 252 2.05 -10.89 -3.71
C ALA A 252 1.48 -10.01 -4.83
N ASN A 253 2.30 -9.13 -5.41
CA ASN A 253 1.89 -8.32 -6.55
C ASN A 253 1.57 -9.20 -7.76
N LEU A 254 2.42 -10.18 -8.06
CA LEU A 254 2.20 -11.11 -9.15
C LEU A 254 0.92 -11.94 -8.94
N ALA A 255 0.72 -12.47 -7.73
CA ALA A 255 -0.46 -13.24 -7.38
C ALA A 255 -1.75 -12.41 -7.47
N ALA A 256 -1.72 -11.16 -7.02
CA ALA A 256 -2.87 -10.27 -7.11
C ALA A 256 -3.26 -9.97 -8.58
N ARG A 257 -2.26 -9.72 -9.44
CA ARG A 257 -2.48 -9.53 -10.89
C ARG A 257 -3.01 -10.80 -11.54
N PHE A 258 -2.43 -11.95 -11.20
CA PHE A 258 -2.89 -13.25 -11.72
C PHE A 258 -4.33 -13.55 -11.32
N ALA A 259 -4.68 -13.27 -10.05
CA ALA A 259 -6.03 -13.45 -9.55
C ALA A 259 -7.06 -12.59 -10.32
N GLN A 260 -6.71 -11.36 -10.64
CA GLN A 260 -7.57 -10.49 -11.44
C GLN A 260 -7.73 -11.00 -12.87
N HIS A 261 -6.64 -11.48 -13.47
CA HIS A 261 -6.67 -12.01 -14.83
C HIS A 261 -7.51 -13.30 -14.93
N ALA A 262 -7.34 -14.22 -13.97
CA ALA A 262 -8.12 -15.46 -13.91
C ALA A 262 -9.63 -15.18 -13.78
N VAL A 263 -10.00 -14.25 -12.90
CA VAL A 263 -11.41 -13.86 -12.73
C VAL A 263 -11.97 -13.16 -13.98
N ALA A 264 -11.16 -12.40 -14.72
CA ALA A 264 -11.58 -11.81 -15.98
C ALA A 264 -11.86 -12.86 -17.08
N GLN A 265 -11.31 -14.09 -16.94
CA GLN A 265 -11.56 -15.25 -17.80
C GLN A 265 -12.60 -16.22 -17.22
N ASP A 266 -13.29 -15.82 -16.16
CA ASP A 266 -14.25 -16.63 -15.40
C ASP A 266 -13.66 -17.94 -14.83
N ASP A 267 -12.33 -17.98 -14.61
CA ASP A 267 -11.66 -19.11 -13.98
C ASP A 267 -11.84 -19.08 -12.46
N ARG A 268 -11.69 -20.26 -11.83
CA ARG A 268 -11.68 -20.39 -10.37
C ARG A 268 -10.26 -20.21 -9.86
N ILE A 269 -10.10 -19.30 -8.88
CA ILE A 269 -8.77 -19.01 -8.33
C ILE A 269 -8.72 -19.16 -6.83
N GLY A 270 -7.68 -19.84 -6.33
CA GLY A 270 -7.35 -20.01 -4.92
C GLY A 270 -5.94 -19.59 -4.60
N LEU A 271 -5.63 -19.48 -3.31
CA LEU A 271 -4.30 -19.11 -2.80
C LEU A 271 -3.90 -20.00 -1.63
N ILE A 272 -2.63 -20.37 -1.57
CA ILE A 272 -2.03 -21.06 -0.43
C ILE A 272 -0.75 -20.33 -0.06
N LEU A 273 -0.64 -19.90 1.20
CA LEU A 273 0.59 -19.40 1.81
C LEU A 273 1.20 -20.52 2.66
N PHE A 274 2.46 -20.83 2.45
CA PHE A 274 3.16 -21.90 3.18
C PHE A 274 4.59 -21.50 3.57
N ALA A 275 5.10 -22.17 4.62
CA ALA A 275 6.50 -22.19 5.01
C ALA A 275 6.87 -23.64 5.40
N ASP A 276 7.22 -23.91 6.65
CA ASP A 276 7.32 -25.25 7.24
C ASP A 276 5.96 -25.96 7.30
N ARG A 277 4.90 -25.18 7.41
CA ARG A 277 3.48 -25.59 7.47
C ARG A 277 2.60 -24.67 6.64
N PRO A 278 1.37 -25.10 6.28
CA PRO A 278 0.39 -24.20 5.68
C PRO A 278 0.02 -23.10 6.68
N ILE A 279 0.13 -21.83 6.24
CA ILE A 279 -0.16 -20.66 7.10
C ILE A 279 -1.56 -20.15 6.82
N ALA A 280 -1.92 -20.01 5.54
CA ALA A 280 -3.24 -19.57 5.14
C ALA A 280 -3.63 -20.24 3.81
N ALA A 281 -4.91 -20.51 3.63
CA ALA A 281 -5.44 -21.04 2.38
C ALA A 281 -6.78 -20.37 2.04
N VAL A 282 -6.96 -20.05 0.77
CA VAL A 282 -8.22 -19.59 0.18
C VAL A 282 -8.62 -20.62 -0.85
N ALA A 283 -9.77 -21.24 -0.65
CA ALA A 283 -10.29 -22.23 -1.61
C ALA A 283 -10.58 -21.55 -2.96
N PRO A 284 -10.38 -22.29 -4.07
CA PRO A 284 -10.69 -21.80 -5.41
C PRO A 284 -12.16 -21.38 -5.54
N ASP A 285 -12.37 -20.14 -5.98
CA ASP A 285 -13.70 -19.56 -6.17
C ASP A 285 -13.68 -18.60 -7.36
N ARG A 286 -14.86 -18.20 -7.84
CA ARG A 286 -15.05 -17.30 -8.98
C ARG A 286 -15.35 -15.87 -8.55
N GLY A 287 -15.18 -14.97 -9.48
CA GLY A 287 -15.63 -13.59 -9.37
C GLY A 287 -14.81 -12.72 -8.43
N LEU A 288 -15.24 -11.47 -8.28
CA LEU A 288 -14.52 -10.45 -7.53
C LEU A 288 -14.36 -10.75 -6.03
N ASN A 289 -15.26 -11.59 -5.46
CA ASN A 289 -15.16 -12.03 -4.07
C ASN A 289 -13.92 -12.89 -3.83
N ALA A 290 -13.54 -13.73 -4.80
CA ALA A 290 -12.31 -14.52 -4.72
C ALA A 290 -11.08 -13.61 -4.68
N VAL A 291 -11.01 -12.61 -5.58
CA VAL A 291 -9.94 -11.60 -5.59
C VAL A 291 -9.86 -10.84 -4.27
N ALA A 292 -11.01 -10.42 -3.72
CA ALA A 292 -11.04 -9.68 -2.45
C ALA A 292 -10.52 -10.53 -1.28
N ARG A 293 -10.86 -11.82 -1.22
CA ARG A 293 -10.34 -12.76 -0.21
C ARG A 293 -8.84 -12.98 -0.35
N ILE A 294 -8.37 -13.22 -1.57
CA ILE A 294 -6.94 -13.38 -1.87
C ILE A 294 -6.17 -12.14 -1.46
N ARG A 295 -6.62 -10.95 -1.85
CA ARG A 295 -5.98 -9.67 -1.48
C ARG A 295 -5.91 -9.47 0.02
N ARG A 296 -6.98 -9.79 0.75
CA ARG A 296 -7.00 -9.72 2.23
C ARG A 296 -5.92 -10.61 2.85
N VAL A 297 -5.80 -11.85 2.39
CA VAL A 297 -4.79 -12.79 2.88
C VAL A 297 -3.38 -12.34 2.51
N LEU A 298 -3.15 -11.85 1.29
CA LEU A 298 -1.87 -11.30 0.86
C LEU A 298 -1.48 -10.05 1.68
N THR A 299 -2.42 -9.15 1.93
CA THR A 299 -2.17 -7.95 2.74
C THR A 299 -1.76 -8.30 4.18
N ALA A 300 -2.36 -9.32 4.77
CA ALA A 300 -2.03 -9.79 6.11
C ALA A 300 -0.74 -10.63 6.17
N SER A 301 -0.19 -11.04 5.02
CA SER A 301 0.96 -11.93 4.97
C SER A 301 2.25 -11.23 5.43
N LYS A 302 3.06 -11.99 6.19
CA LYS A 302 4.37 -11.57 6.67
C LYS A 302 5.36 -12.70 6.47
N PRO A 303 6.65 -12.38 6.20
CA PRO A 303 7.69 -13.41 6.20
C PRO A 303 7.78 -14.11 7.57
N VAL A 304 7.82 -15.43 7.54
CA VAL A 304 7.95 -16.27 8.75
C VAL A 304 9.40 -16.74 8.87
N GLN A 305 9.92 -16.77 10.10
CA GLN A 305 11.30 -17.24 10.38
C GLN A 305 11.35 -18.77 10.43
N ALA A 306 10.89 -19.41 9.35
CA ALA A 306 10.89 -20.86 9.19
C ALA A 306 11.48 -21.23 7.82
N GLU A 307 12.11 -22.40 7.74
CA GLU A 307 12.55 -22.92 6.45
C GLU A 307 11.37 -23.49 5.67
N SER A 308 11.34 -23.23 4.38
CA SER A 308 10.25 -23.66 3.53
C SER A 308 10.37 -25.16 3.23
N ASN A 309 9.37 -25.93 3.58
CA ASN A 309 9.32 -27.34 3.24
C ASN A 309 8.41 -27.55 2.00
N PRO A 310 8.97 -27.94 0.85
CA PRO A 310 8.19 -28.15 -0.37
C PRO A 310 7.16 -29.29 -0.28
N LEU A 311 7.30 -30.20 0.70
CA LEU A 311 6.35 -31.28 0.91
C LEU A 311 5.04 -30.79 1.56
N THR A 312 5.09 -29.78 2.42
CA THR A 312 3.90 -29.16 3.01
C THR A 312 3.01 -28.49 1.97
N ARG A 313 3.59 -28.02 0.87
CA ARG A 313 2.87 -27.52 -0.31
C ARG A 313 1.89 -28.57 -0.86
N ARG A 314 2.31 -29.84 -0.97
CA ARG A 314 1.46 -30.93 -1.47
C ARG A 314 0.28 -31.21 -0.52
N CYS A 315 0.51 -31.23 0.78
CA CYS A 315 -0.54 -31.45 1.78
C CYS A 315 -1.55 -30.28 1.86
N ALA A 316 -1.10 -29.04 1.71
CA ALA A 316 -1.97 -27.87 1.68
C ALA A 316 -2.85 -27.86 0.40
N PHE A 317 -2.27 -28.20 -0.73
CA PHE A 317 -2.96 -28.34 -2.00
C PHE A 317 -4.06 -29.44 -1.95
N ALA A 318 -3.74 -30.61 -1.37
CA ALA A 318 -4.69 -31.69 -1.22
C ALA A 318 -5.88 -31.37 -0.31
N ARG A 319 -5.71 -30.46 0.66
CA ARG A 319 -6.80 -30.02 1.55
C ARG A 319 -7.70 -28.95 0.91
N SER A 320 -7.19 -28.19 -0.04
CA SER A 320 -7.91 -27.10 -0.69
C SER A 320 -8.62 -27.51 -1.98
N CYS A 321 -8.18 -28.59 -2.64
CA CYS A 321 -8.73 -29.08 -3.89
C CYS A 321 -9.47 -30.41 -3.67
N VAL A 322 -10.75 -30.46 -3.98
CA VAL A 322 -11.57 -31.70 -3.81
C VAL A 322 -11.03 -32.84 -4.66
N ILE A 323 -10.45 -32.54 -5.82
CA ILE A 323 -9.90 -33.54 -6.77
C ILE A 323 -8.56 -34.10 -6.25
N ALA A 324 -7.76 -33.33 -5.50
CA ALA A 324 -6.47 -33.80 -5.00
C ALA A 324 -6.58 -34.62 -3.71
N ARG A 325 -7.73 -34.65 -3.03
CA ARG A 325 -7.97 -35.49 -1.84
C ARG A 325 -7.84 -36.98 -2.13
N SER A 326 -8.28 -37.43 -3.32
CA SER A 326 -8.19 -38.83 -3.70
C SER A 326 -6.76 -39.30 -3.99
N TRP A 327 -5.87 -38.41 -4.39
CA TRP A 327 -4.48 -38.73 -4.75
C TRP A 327 -3.51 -38.78 -3.57
N CYS A 328 -3.75 -37.99 -2.53
CA CYS A 328 -2.85 -37.93 -1.37
C CYS A 328 -3.12 -39.03 -0.35
N CYS A 329 -4.37 -39.48 -0.20
CA CYS A 329 -4.70 -40.61 0.70
C CYS A 329 -4.22 -41.99 0.19
N SER A 330 -4.04 -42.16 -1.11
CA SER A 330 -3.62 -43.45 -1.66
C SER A 330 -2.11 -43.72 -1.57
N ARG A 331 -1.27 -42.71 -1.23
CA ARG A 331 0.20 -42.88 -1.12
C ARG A 331 0.76 -42.81 0.30
N ILE A 332 -0.04 -42.53 1.31
CA ILE A 332 0.41 -42.52 2.72
C ILE A 332 0.22 -43.87 3.39
N SER A 333 -0.48 -44.82 2.74
CA SER A 333 -0.69 -46.18 3.30
C SER A 333 0.37 -47.20 2.88
N THR A 334 1.46 -46.79 2.23
CA THR A 334 2.54 -47.69 1.82
C THR A 334 3.92 -47.12 2.10
N THR A 335 4.21 -46.81 3.39
CA THR A 335 5.55 -46.87 4.00
C THR A 335 5.42 -46.99 5.50
#